data_3201f001185b0f8fea2cc857c4c42111
#
_entry.id   3201f001185b0f8fea2cc857c4c42111
#
_cell.length_a   1.000
_cell.length_b   1.000
_cell.length_c   1.000
_cell.angle_alpha   90.00
_cell.angle_beta   90.00
_cell.angle_gamma   90.00
#
_symmetry.space_group_name_H-M   'P 1'
#
loop_
_entity.id
_entity.type
_entity.pdbx_description
1 polymer ?
#
loop_
_entity_poly.entity_id
_entity_poly.type
_entity_poly.pdbx_seq_one_letter_code
_entity_poly.pdbx_strand_id
1 'polypeptide(L)'
;MKIALVGYGKMGHIIDKIAQTRGHEIVARLNESPTLENLNNPDVVIEFSSPESAFGNIKFCLEQGIPVVCGTTGWLEKKPEIEKICIENNAAFLYGSNFSLGVNLFFALNEKLAQLMKPFNNDYDCQLEEIHHIHKLDKPSGTAISLAQDIISNSNFEKWKLDETLGKELGIRAIREEEVPGTHIVTYRSEVDEIEIKHTAFNRNGFALGAVIASEWIIGRKGNFTVKEVLGL
;
A
#
# COMPACT_ATOMS: atom_id res chain seq x y z
N MET A 1 -4.21 1.30 22.70
CA MET A 1 -3.29 2.43 22.49
C MET A 1 -4.07 3.68 22.11
N LYS A 2 -3.48 4.85 22.30
CA LYS A 2 -4.02 6.15 21.92
C LYS A 2 -3.53 6.51 20.52
N ILE A 3 -4.43 6.78 19.59
CA ILE A 3 -4.12 7.11 18.20
C ILE A 3 -4.58 8.54 17.92
N ALA A 4 -3.73 9.36 17.32
CA ALA A 4 -4.12 10.62 16.71
C ALA A 4 -4.22 10.44 15.19
N LEU A 5 -5.29 10.93 14.59
CA LEU A 5 -5.51 10.94 13.16
C LEU A 5 -5.22 12.32 12.60
N VAL A 6 -4.25 12.42 11.69
CA VAL A 6 -3.92 13.64 10.95
C VAL A 6 -4.34 13.43 9.49
N GLY A 7 -5.33 14.22 9.04
CA GLY A 7 -6.07 13.98 7.81
C GLY A 7 -7.38 13.21 8.10
N TYR A 8 -8.38 13.91 8.62
CA TYR A 8 -9.68 13.32 8.95
C TYR A 8 -10.69 13.46 7.80
N GLY A 9 -10.26 12.99 6.60
CA GLY A 9 -11.09 12.87 5.41
C GLY A 9 -11.73 11.48 5.28
N LYS A 10 -12.03 11.05 4.04
CA LYS A 10 -12.67 9.73 3.78
C LYS A 10 -11.93 8.55 4.42
N MET A 11 -10.60 8.52 4.30
CA MET A 11 -9.80 7.45 4.93
C MET A 11 -9.75 7.59 6.45
N GLY A 12 -9.57 8.81 6.99
CA GLY A 12 -9.54 9.07 8.41
C GLY A 12 -10.80 8.56 9.14
N HIS A 13 -11.99 8.77 8.56
CA HIS A 13 -13.26 8.24 9.12
C HIS A 13 -13.31 6.71 9.15
N ILE A 14 -12.78 6.04 8.13
CA ILE A 14 -12.76 4.56 8.08
C ILE A 14 -11.75 4.02 9.09
N ILE A 15 -10.55 4.63 9.16
CA ILE A 15 -9.50 4.27 10.12
C ILE A 15 -10.01 4.42 11.55
N ASP A 16 -10.67 5.55 11.87
CA ASP A 16 -11.28 5.82 13.18
C ASP A 16 -12.21 4.67 13.61
N LYS A 17 -13.17 4.33 12.76
CA LYS A 17 -14.12 3.24 13.03
C LYS A 17 -13.42 1.89 13.27
N ILE A 18 -12.44 1.54 12.44
CA ILE A 18 -11.72 0.28 12.56
C ILE A 18 -10.86 0.27 13.82
N ALA A 19 -10.16 1.36 14.12
CA ALA A 19 -9.34 1.47 15.31
C ALA A 19 -10.16 1.29 16.58
N GLN A 20 -11.33 1.95 16.71
CA GLN A 20 -12.24 1.77 17.84
C GLN A 20 -12.76 0.33 17.95
N THR A 21 -13.14 -0.29 16.83
CA THR A 21 -13.58 -1.70 16.80
C THR A 21 -12.47 -2.65 17.30
N ARG A 22 -11.20 -2.29 17.09
CA ARG A 22 -10.03 -3.03 17.60
C ARG A 22 -9.63 -2.66 19.03
N GLY A 23 -10.41 -1.83 19.71
CA GLY A 23 -10.20 -1.45 21.11
C GLY A 23 -9.18 -0.33 21.32
N HIS A 24 -8.92 0.49 20.29
CA HIS A 24 -8.04 1.66 20.42
C HIS A 24 -8.86 2.93 20.72
N GLU A 25 -8.21 3.88 21.39
CA GLU A 25 -8.76 5.19 21.67
C GLU A 25 -8.28 6.20 20.62
N ILE A 26 -9.21 6.93 19.99
CA ILE A 26 -8.87 8.04 19.10
C ILE A 26 -8.87 9.33 19.91
N VAL A 27 -7.67 9.82 20.23
CA VAL A 27 -7.48 11.00 21.09
C VAL A 27 -7.51 12.32 20.32
N ALA A 28 -7.24 12.29 18.99
CA ALA A 28 -7.30 13.47 18.14
C ALA A 28 -7.78 13.14 16.72
N ARG A 29 -8.50 14.09 16.09
CA ARG A 29 -9.01 14.04 14.71
C ARG A 29 -8.74 15.38 14.06
N LEU A 30 -7.64 15.49 13.29
CA LEU A 30 -7.13 16.76 12.81
C LEU A 30 -7.27 16.89 11.28
N ASN A 31 -7.73 18.04 10.82
CA ASN A 31 -7.63 18.51 9.44
C ASN A 31 -6.71 19.74 9.31
N GLU A 32 -5.96 20.02 10.35
CA GLU A 32 -4.99 21.11 10.47
C GLU A 32 -3.62 20.56 10.89
N SER A 33 -2.61 21.40 10.91
CA SER A 33 -1.26 21.02 11.34
C SER A 33 -1.23 20.54 12.79
N PRO A 34 -0.51 19.44 13.10
CA PRO A 34 -0.41 18.95 14.46
C PRO A 34 0.40 19.89 15.36
N THR A 35 -0.02 19.97 16.61
CA THR A 35 0.70 20.61 17.73
C THR A 35 0.67 19.66 18.93
N LEU A 36 1.52 19.88 19.93
CA LEU A 36 1.49 19.03 21.14
C LEU A 36 0.13 19.11 21.84
N GLU A 37 -0.52 20.26 21.79
CA GLU A 37 -1.81 20.49 22.44
C GLU A 37 -2.93 19.71 21.72
N ASN A 38 -3.05 19.85 20.38
CA ASN A 38 -4.15 19.24 19.64
C ASN A 38 -3.98 17.73 19.37
N LEU A 39 -2.76 17.19 19.49
CA LEU A 39 -2.51 15.76 19.41
C LEU A 39 -2.97 14.97 20.64
N ASN A 40 -3.12 15.61 21.82
CA ASN A 40 -3.58 14.96 23.05
C ASN A 40 -2.76 13.76 23.52
N ASN A 41 -1.43 13.83 23.41
CA ASN A 41 -0.48 12.82 23.88
C ASN A 41 -0.77 11.39 23.34
N PRO A 42 -0.68 11.16 22.02
CA PRO A 42 -0.93 9.86 21.41
C PRO A 42 0.27 8.93 21.57
N ASP A 43 0.03 7.63 21.49
CA ASP A 43 1.08 6.61 21.34
C ASP A 43 1.62 6.56 19.92
N VAL A 44 0.79 6.90 18.91
CA VAL A 44 1.11 6.90 17.48
C VAL A 44 0.22 7.87 16.71
N VAL A 45 0.76 8.44 15.63
CA VAL A 45 0.01 9.24 14.65
C VAL A 45 -0.20 8.43 13.39
N ILE A 46 -1.45 8.40 12.88
CA ILE A 46 -1.77 7.93 11.54
C ILE A 46 -2.02 9.15 10.66
N GLU A 47 -1.18 9.31 9.62
CA GLU A 47 -1.16 10.46 8.73
C GLU A 47 -1.73 10.08 7.35
N PHE A 48 -2.90 10.63 7.00
CA PHE A 48 -3.58 10.49 5.71
C PHE A 48 -4.19 11.83 5.29
N SER A 49 -3.34 12.83 5.06
CA SER A 49 -3.75 14.20 4.74
C SER A 49 -3.62 14.52 3.24
N SER A 50 -2.87 15.54 2.88
CA SER A 50 -2.57 15.94 1.51
C SER A 50 -1.06 15.94 1.25
N PRO A 51 -0.63 15.85 -0.03
CA PRO A 51 0.79 15.89 -0.40
C PRO A 51 1.52 17.11 0.15
N GLU A 52 0.84 18.27 0.18
CA GLU A 52 1.41 19.56 0.60
C GLU A 52 1.68 19.60 2.11
N SER A 53 0.81 18.97 2.91
CA SER A 53 0.88 19.01 4.38
C SER A 53 1.64 17.83 4.99
N ALA A 54 1.70 16.69 4.30
CA ALA A 54 2.26 15.45 4.85
C ALA A 54 3.67 15.61 5.41
N PHE A 55 4.58 16.24 4.66
CA PHE A 55 5.95 16.46 5.12
C PHE A 55 6.02 17.23 6.46
N GLY A 56 5.27 18.34 6.56
CA GLY A 56 5.25 19.16 7.78
C GLY A 56 4.65 18.42 8.97
N ASN A 57 3.56 17.70 8.74
CA ASN A 57 2.88 16.90 9.77
C ASN A 57 3.78 15.79 10.31
N ILE A 58 4.43 15.03 9.42
CA ILE A 58 5.32 13.92 9.78
C ILE A 58 6.53 14.44 10.52
N LYS A 59 7.20 15.48 9.96
CA LYS A 59 8.37 16.10 10.57
C LYS A 59 8.10 16.52 12.01
N PHE A 60 7.02 17.28 12.23
CA PHE A 60 6.64 17.73 13.57
C PHE A 60 6.50 16.56 14.55
N CYS A 61 5.76 15.51 14.19
CA CYS A 61 5.55 14.36 15.07
C CYS A 61 6.86 13.63 15.41
N LEU A 62 7.71 13.40 14.41
CA LEU A 62 9.00 12.72 14.62
C LEU A 62 9.97 13.53 15.47
N GLU A 63 10.00 14.87 15.33
CA GLU A 63 10.79 15.78 16.17
C GLU A 63 10.33 15.73 17.64
N GLN A 64 9.07 15.36 17.90
CA GLN A 64 8.54 15.12 19.25
C GLN A 64 8.73 13.67 19.72
N GLY A 65 9.40 12.81 18.94
CA GLY A 65 9.59 11.39 19.24
C GLY A 65 8.33 10.54 19.10
N ILE A 66 7.26 11.07 18.50
CA ILE A 66 5.98 10.35 18.30
C ILE A 66 6.08 9.50 17.04
N PRO A 67 5.79 8.17 17.13
CA PRO A 67 5.75 7.29 15.97
C PRO A 67 4.71 7.72 14.94
N VAL A 68 5.04 7.60 13.64
CA VAL A 68 4.14 7.98 12.54
C VAL A 68 3.97 6.84 11.54
N VAL A 69 2.71 6.53 11.22
CA VAL A 69 2.31 5.68 10.09
C VAL A 69 1.69 6.57 9.02
N CYS A 70 2.34 6.70 7.86
CA CYS A 70 1.92 7.60 6.80
C CYS A 70 1.47 6.85 5.55
N GLY A 71 0.26 7.18 5.07
CA GLY A 71 -0.30 6.69 3.81
C GLY A 71 -0.53 7.78 2.76
N THR A 72 -0.20 9.04 3.06
CA THR A 72 -0.27 10.11 2.08
C THR A 72 0.78 9.92 0.99
N THR A 73 0.39 10.04 -0.26
CA THR A 73 1.27 9.95 -1.43
C THR A 73 1.57 11.34 -2.02
N GLY A 74 2.48 11.42 -3.00
CA GLY A 74 2.77 12.66 -3.73
C GLY A 74 3.75 13.64 -3.04
N TRP A 75 4.45 13.21 -1.97
CA TRP A 75 5.45 14.02 -1.24
C TRP A 75 6.83 13.35 -1.15
N LEU A 76 7.01 12.21 -1.79
CA LEU A 76 8.15 11.30 -1.60
C LEU A 76 9.53 11.88 -1.96
N GLU A 77 9.60 12.95 -2.72
CA GLU A 77 10.86 13.68 -2.96
C GLU A 77 11.52 14.13 -1.65
N LYS A 78 10.71 14.39 -0.61
CA LYS A 78 11.17 14.79 0.73
C LYS A 78 11.31 13.63 1.71
N LYS A 79 10.99 12.39 1.30
CA LYS A 79 11.06 11.19 2.16
C LYS A 79 12.45 10.96 2.76
N PRO A 80 13.57 11.12 2.01
CA PRO A 80 14.91 10.98 2.60
C PRO A 80 15.19 11.91 3.77
N GLU A 81 14.64 13.15 3.76
CA GLU A 81 14.76 14.09 4.87
C GLU A 81 13.97 13.60 6.10
N ILE A 82 12.76 13.09 5.91
CA ILE A 82 11.95 12.48 6.99
C ILE A 82 12.66 11.27 7.60
N GLU A 83 13.24 10.41 6.79
CA GLU A 83 13.97 9.22 7.26
C GLU A 83 15.20 9.62 8.13
N LYS A 84 15.88 10.69 7.76
CA LYS A 84 16.97 11.25 8.56
C LYS A 84 16.47 11.82 9.89
N ILE A 85 15.42 12.64 9.87
CA ILE A 85 14.77 13.21 11.06
C ILE A 85 14.33 12.11 12.02
N CYS A 86 13.75 11.03 11.49
CA CYS A 86 13.32 9.86 12.27
C CYS A 86 14.50 9.26 13.08
N ILE A 87 15.63 9.04 12.43
CA ILE A 87 16.84 8.50 13.08
C ILE A 87 17.42 9.47 14.11
N GLU A 88 17.55 10.76 13.75
CA GLU A 88 18.12 11.79 14.63
C GLU A 88 17.32 11.97 15.92
N ASN A 89 16.00 11.80 15.87
CA ASN A 89 15.10 11.91 17.02
C ASN A 89 14.80 10.57 17.71
N ASN A 90 15.47 9.47 17.32
CA ASN A 90 15.21 8.13 17.84
C ASN A 90 13.70 7.79 17.82
N ALA A 91 13.02 8.21 16.76
CA ALA A 91 11.59 8.00 16.52
C ALA A 91 11.32 6.73 15.67
N ALA A 92 10.08 6.51 15.27
CA ALA A 92 9.71 5.44 14.35
C ALA A 92 8.82 6.00 13.23
N PHE A 93 9.16 5.68 12.00
CA PHE A 93 8.43 6.11 10.82
C PHE A 93 8.10 4.91 9.91
N LEU A 94 6.85 4.77 9.54
CA LEU A 94 6.40 3.75 8.60
C LEU A 94 5.66 4.42 7.45
N TYR A 95 6.14 4.17 6.24
CA TYR A 95 5.49 4.63 5.03
C TYR A 95 4.94 3.46 4.20
N GLY A 96 3.72 3.63 3.70
CA GLY A 96 3.13 2.72 2.73
C GLY A 96 2.29 3.47 1.70
N SER A 97 2.56 3.25 0.41
CA SER A 97 1.68 3.72 -0.68
C SER A 97 0.39 2.92 -0.75
N ASN A 98 0.39 1.71 -0.18
CA ASN A 98 -0.76 0.82 -0.10
C ASN A 98 -0.72 0.01 1.20
N PHE A 99 -1.69 0.23 2.07
CA PHE A 99 -1.84 -0.48 3.34
C PHE A 99 -2.76 -1.70 3.27
N SER A 100 -3.34 -2.02 2.12
CA SER A 100 -4.21 -3.20 2.02
C SER A 100 -3.42 -4.47 2.31
N LEU A 101 -3.75 -5.15 3.41
CA LEU A 101 -3.16 -6.44 3.79
C LEU A 101 -3.26 -7.44 2.62
N GLY A 102 -4.46 -7.57 2.03
CA GLY A 102 -4.70 -8.49 0.92
C GLY A 102 -3.84 -8.18 -0.31
N VAL A 103 -3.70 -6.90 -0.68
CA VAL A 103 -2.87 -6.48 -1.83
C VAL A 103 -1.38 -6.76 -1.57
N ASN A 104 -0.87 -6.48 -0.37
CA ASN A 104 0.54 -6.73 -0.06
C ASN A 104 0.87 -8.23 -0.01
N LEU A 105 -0.03 -9.05 0.56
CA LEU A 105 0.11 -10.51 0.50
C LEU A 105 0.02 -11.03 -0.94
N PHE A 106 -0.85 -10.43 -1.75
CA PHE A 106 -0.97 -10.76 -3.16
C PHE A 106 0.29 -10.43 -3.96
N PHE A 107 0.96 -9.29 -3.70
CA PHE A 107 2.27 -8.98 -4.28
C PHE A 107 3.31 -10.05 -3.91
N ALA A 108 3.42 -10.42 -2.63
CA ALA A 108 4.37 -11.43 -2.19
C ALA A 108 4.10 -12.81 -2.84
N LEU A 109 2.83 -13.19 -2.95
CA LEU A 109 2.41 -14.41 -3.63
C LEU A 109 2.75 -14.37 -5.13
N ASN A 110 2.50 -13.23 -5.80
CA ASN A 110 2.81 -13.02 -7.20
C ASN A 110 4.32 -13.12 -7.47
N GLU A 111 5.13 -12.43 -6.67
CA GLU A 111 6.59 -12.50 -6.76
C GLU A 111 7.08 -13.93 -6.60
N LYS A 112 6.57 -14.65 -5.57
CA LYS A 112 6.95 -16.05 -5.33
C LYS A 112 6.51 -16.98 -6.46
N LEU A 113 5.29 -16.80 -6.98
CA LEU A 113 4.80 -17.58 -8.11
C LEU A 113 5.64 -17.33 -9.36
N ALA A 114 5.96 -16.07 -9.68
CA ALA A 114 6.81 -15.71 -10.80
C ALA A 114 8.21 -16.37 -10.71
N GLN A 115 8.81 -16.39 -9.49
CA GLN A 115 10.07 -17.09 -9.24
C GLN A 115 9.96 -18.61 -9.51
N LEU A 116 8.88 -19.24 -9.09
CA LEU A 116 8.64 -20.68 -9.30
C LEU A 116 8.39 -21.00 -10.77
N MET A 117 7.72 -20.11 -11.50
CA MET A 117 7.42 -20.27 -12.93
C MET A 117 8.61 -19.98 -13.84
N LYS A 118 9.65 -19.31 -13.35
CA LYS A 118 10.82 -18.90 -14.14
C LYS A 118 11.45 -20.04 -14.98
N PRO A 119 11.63 -21.27 -14.48
CA PRO A 119 12.16 -22.37 -15.29
C PRO A 119 11.22 -22.83 -16.41
N PHE A 120 9.94 -22.48 -16.34
CA PHE A 120 8.86 -22.97 -17.22
C PHE A 120 8.30 -21.85 -18.12
N ASN A 121 9.02 -20.74 -18.29
CA ASN A 121 8.58 -19.60 -19.10
C ASN A 121 8.34 -19.89 -20.58
N ASN A 122 8.81 -21.02 -21.09
CA ASN A 122 8.54 -21.45 -22.47
C ASN A 122 7.34 -22.39 -22.58
N ASP A 123 6.84 -22.91 -21.45
CA ASP A 123 5.76 -23.89 -21.38
C ASP A 123 4.43 -23.24 -20.94
N TYR A 124 4.52 -22.08 -20.27
CA TYR A 124 3.35 -21.35 -19.76
C TYR A 124 3.32 -19.91 -20.28
N ASP A 125 2.19 -19.53 -20.82
CA ASP A 125 1.87 -18.13 -21.10
C ASP A 125 1.39 -17.44 -19.82
N CYS A 126 1.83 -16.21 -19.59
CA CYS A 126 1.41 -15.38 -18.45
C CYS A 126 0.57 -14.21 -18.91
N GLN A 127 -0.55 -13.99 -18.23
CA GLN A 127 -1.44 -12.84 -18.45
C GLN A 127 -1.79 -12.16 -17.11
N LEU A 128 -1.96 -10.86 -17.17
CA LEU A 128 -2.43 -10.03 -16.05
C LEU A 128 -3.72 -9.33 -16.44
N GLU A 129 -4.76 -9.48 -15.62
CA GLU A 129 -6.02 -8.76 -15.78
C GLU A 129 -6.31 -7.89 -14.56
N GLU A 130 -6.84 -6.68 -14.79
CA GLU A 130 -7.37 -5.81 -13.75
C GLU A 130 -8.77 -5.34 -14.09
N ILE A 131 -9.63 -5.23 -13.07
CA ILE A 131 -11.00 -4.72 -13.20
C ILE A 131 -11.19 -3.62 -12.15
N HIS A 132 -11.59 -2.43 -12.58
CA HIS A 132 -11.90 -1.29 -11.71
C HIS A 132 -13.15 -0.55 -12.18
N HIS A 133 -13.66 0.31 -11.30
CA HIS A 133 -14.82 1.16 -11.60
C HIS A 133 -14.55 2.11 -12.79
N ILE A 134 -15.63 2.51 -13.46
CA ILE A 134 -15.58 3.37 -14.67
C ILE A 134 -14.95 4.76 -14.43
N HIS A 135 -14.91 5.23 -13.18
CA HIS A 135 -14.33 6.53 -12.81
C HIS A 135 -12.82 6.51 -12.58
N LYS A 136 -12.16 5.32 -12.69
CA LYS A 136 -10.71 5.21 -12.55
C LYS A 136 -10.01 5.66 -13.82
N LEU A 137 -9.22 6.75 -13.72
CA LEU A 137 -8.58 7.40 -14.87
C LEU A 137 -7.30 6.70 -15.34
N ASP A 138 -6.47 6.24 -14.39
CA ASP A 138 -5.22 5.54 -14.70
C ASP A 138 -5.49 4.14 -15.28
N LYS A 139 -4.81 3.82 -16.37
CA LYS A 139 -4.91 2.54 -17.08
C LYS A 139 -3.55 2.17 -17.67
N PRO A 140 -2.87 1.09 -17.20
CA PRO A 140 -3.28 0.23 -16.09
C PRO A 140 -3.11 0.90 -14.73
N SER A 141 -3.65 0.25 -13.67
CA SER A 141 -3.49 0.71 -12.29
C SER A 141 -2.06 0.54 -11.79
N GLY A 142 -1.65 1.35 -10.81
CA GLY A 142 -0.35 1.18 -10.14
C GLY A 142 -0.13 -0.22 -9.58
N THR A 143 -1.17 -0.87 -9.07
CA THR A 143 -1.12 -2.27 -8.60
C THR A 143 -0.80 -3.24 -9.75
N ALA A 144 -1.45 -3.10 -10.90
CA ALA A 144 -1.18 -3.93 -12.06
C ALA A 144 0.25 -3.73 -12.60
N ILE A 145 0.74 -2.48 -12.61
CA ILE A 145 2.13 -2.18 -12.99
C ILE A 145 3.12 -2.87 -12.04
N SER A 146 2.90 -2.81 -10.73
CA SER A 146 3.77 -3.49 -9.75
C SER A 146 3.78 -5.00 -9.93
N LEU A 147 2.60 -5.63 -10.11
CA LEU A 147 2.51 -7.07 -10.41
C LEU A 147 3.26 -7.44 -11.69
N ALA A 148 3.10 -6.63 -12.75
CA ALA A 148 3.81 -6.85 -14.00
C ALA A 148 5.32 -6.75 -13.86
N GLN A 149 5.83 -5.80 -13.06
CA GLN A 149 7.26 -5.66 -12.80
C GLN A 149 7.86 -6.88 -12.10
N ASP A 150 7.15 -7.45 -11.12
CA ASP A 150 7.56 -8.68 -10.42
C ASP A 150 7.65 -9.86 -11.41
N ILE A 151 6.64 -10.00 -12.30
CA ILE A 151 6.62 -11.04 -13.34
C ILE A 151 7.77 -10.84 -14.32
N ILE A 152 7.97 -9.63 -14.85
CA ILE A 152 9.04 -9.31 -15.81
C ILE A 152 10.43 -9.63 -15.23
N SER A 153 10.64 -9.27 -13.95
CA SER A 153 11.92 -9.54 -13.26
C SER A 153 12.25 -11.03 -13.12
N ASN A 154 11.25 -11.90 -13.25
CA ASN A 154 11.38 -13.35 -13.11
C ASN A 154 11.02 -14.13 -14.37
N SER A 155 10.94 -13.51 -15.54
CA SER A 155 10.50 -14.14 -16.79
C SER A 155 11.36 -13.72 -17.98
N ASN A 156 10.96 -14.16 -19.17
CA ASN A 156 11.55 -13.76 -20.46
C ASN A 156 10.88 -12.52 -21.05
N PHE A 157 9.88 -11.94 -20.36
CA PHE A 157 9.26 -10.69 -20.78
C PHE A 157 10.22 -9.51 -20.59
N GLU A 158 10.19 -8.57 -21.53
CA GLU A 158 11.04 -7.37 -21.50
C GLU A 158 10.29 -6.13 -20.99
N LYS A 159 8.99 -6.08 -21.23
CA LYS A 159 8.11 -4.99 -20.83
C LYS A 159 6.67 -5.47 -20.77
N TRP A 160 5.80 -4.67 -20.13
CA TRP A 160 4.36 -4.86 -20.20
C TRP A 160 3.74 -3.98 -21.30
N LYS A 161 2.56 -4.38 -21.78
CA LYS A 161 1.74 -3.61 -22.71
C LYS A 161 0.26 -3.82 -22.42
N LEU A 162 -0.55 -2.81 -22.69
CA LEU A 162 -2.00 -2.92 -22.58
C LEU A 162 -2.58 -3.71 -23.75
N ASP A 163 -3.49 -4.63 -23.42
CA ASP A 163 -4.33 -5.42 -24.31
C ASP A 163 -3.52 -6.32 -25.28
N GLU A 164 -3.25 -5.88 -26.50
CA GLU A 164 -2.55 -6.70 -27.50
C GLU A 164 -1.04 -6.73 -27.27
N THR A 165 -0.44 -7.93 -27.31
CA THR A 165 0.98 -8.16 -27.09
C THR A 165 1.63 -8.84 -28.28
N LEU A 166 2.93 -8.57 -28.49
CA LEU A 166 3.76 -9.18 -29.51
C LEU A 166 5.09 -9.64 -28.89
N GLY A 167 5.43 -10.90 -29.14
CA GLY A 167 6.72 -11.45 -28.72
C GLY A 167 6.90 -11.47 -27.20
N LYS A 168 7.91 -10.75 -26.70
CA LYS A 168 8.27 -10.73 -25.27
C LYS A 168 7.57 -9.61 -24.46
N GLU A 169 6.32 -9.35 -24.76
CA GLU A 169 5.52 -8.37 -24.04
C GLU A 169 4.52 -9.08 -23.11
N LEU A 170 4.51 -8.72 -21.81
CA LEU A 170 3.50 -9.17 -20.86
C LEU A 170 2.20 -8.39 -21.08
N GLY A 171 1.11 -9.08 -21.39
CA GLY A 171 -0.21 -8.46 -21.58
C GLY A 171 -0.85 -8.06 -20.27
N ILE A 172 -1.30 -6.79 -20.19
CA ILE A 172 -2.19 -6.32 -19.14
C ILE A 172 -3.54 -5.97 -19.74
N ARG A 173 -4.56 -6.75 -19.42
CA ARG A 173 -5.94 -6.46 -19.79
C ARG A 173 -6.57 -5.61 -18.71
N ALA A 174 -6.89 -4.35 -19.02
CA ALA A 174 -7.47 -3.44 -18.06
C ALA A 174 -8.95 -3.16 -18.38
N ILE A 175 -9.84 -3.66 -17.51
CA ILE A 175 -11.30 -3.56 -17.65
C ILE A 175 -11.81 -2.43 -16.75
N ARG A 176 -12.83 -1.73 -17.21
CA ARG A 176 -13.57 -0.72 -16.45
C ARG A 176 -15.03 -1.14 -16.43
N GLU A 177 -15.54 -1.42 -15.22
CA GLU A 177 -16.85 -2.03 -15.02
C GLU A 177 -17.53 -1.45 -13.77
N GLU A 178 -18.68 -0.82 -13.94
CA GLU A 178 -19.53 -0.23 -12.91
C GLU A 178 -18.76 0.30 -11.66
N GLU A 179 -19.08 -0.21 -10.46
CA GLU A 179 -18.55 0.25 -9.18
C GLU A 179 -17.52 -0.73 -8.57
N VAL A 180 -16.81 -1.51 -9.40
CA VAL A 180 -15.81 -2.48 -8.92
C VAL A 180 -14.65 -1.76 -8.24
N PRO A 181 -14.40 -2.00 -6.92
CA PRO A 181 -13.34 -1.32 -6.19
C PRO A 181 -11.93 -1.66 -6.68
N GLY A 182 -11.74 -2.90 -7.14
CA GLY A 182 -10.50 -3.39 -7.73
C GLY A 182 -10.36 -4.89 -7.64
N THR A 183 -10.13 -5.53 -8.78
CA THR A 183 -9.77 -6.94 -8.90
C THR A 183 -8.51 -7.06 -9.73
N HIS A 184 -7.60 -7.93 -9.33
CA HIS A 184 -6.39 -8.25 -10.07
C HIS A 184 -6.23 -9.75 -10.16
N ILE A 185 -5.91 -10.25 -11.34
CA ILE A 185 -5.79 -11.67 -11.65
C ILE A 185 -4.48 -11.88 -12.40
N VAL A 186 -3.67 -12.82 -11.94
CA VAL A 186 -2.48 -13.29 -12.65
C VAL A 186 -2.69 -14.74 -12.99
N THR A 187 -2.56 -15.06 -14.27
CA THR A 187 -2.81 -16.40 -14.82
C THR A 187 -1.58 -16.89 -15.55
N TYR A 188 -1.13 -18.10 -15.20
CA TYR A 188 -0.15 -18.86 -15.97
C TYR A 188 -0.87 -20.05 -16.60
N ARG A 189 -0.86 -20.15 -17.92
CA ARG A 189 -1.60 -21.17 -18.68
C ARG A 189 -0.69 -21.93 -19.61
N SER A 190 -0.86 -23.26 -19.63
CA SER A 190 -0.26 -24.19 -20.60
C SER A 190 -1.35 -24.90 -21.41
N GLU A 191 -0.95 -25.85 -22.25
CA GLU A 191 -1.91 -26.73 -22.95
C GLU A 191 -2.60 -27.75 -22.03
N VAL A 192 -2.02 -28.00 -20.84
CA VAL A 192 -2.46 -29.09 -19.96
C VAL A 192 -3.14 -28.60 -18.67
N ASP A 193 -2.79 -27.39 -18.18
CA ASP A 193 -3.35 -26.83 -16.95
C ASP A 193 -3.22 -25.30 -16.87
N GLU A 194 -3.76 -24.76 -15.80
CA GLU A 194 -3.73 -23.33 -15.51
C GLU A 194 -3.50 -23.08 -14.01
N ILE A 195 -2.67 -22.12 -13.68
CA ILE A 195 -2.51 -21.60 -12.32
C ILE A 195 -3.00 -20.16 -12.29
N GLU A 196 -4.02 -19.88 -11.50
CA GLU A 196 -4.57 -18.54 -11.31
C GLU A 196 -4.41 -18.09 -9.86
N ILE A 197 -3.94 -16.86 -9.66
CA ILE A 197 -4.04 -16.16 -8.39
C ILE A 197 -4.88 -14.91 -8.57
N LYS A 198 -5.78 -14.64 -7.61
CA LYS A 198 -6.74 -13.54 -7.70
C LYS A 198 -6.89 -12.79 -6.38
N HIS A 199 -6.87 -11.47 -6.43
CA HIS A 199 -7.25 -10.59 -5.35
C HIS A 199 -8.44 -9.73 -5.76
N THR A 200 -9.49 -9.68 -4.93
CA THR A 200 -10.65 -8.81 -5.12
C THR A 200 -10.85 -7.97 -3.87
N ALA A 201 -10.79 -6.65 -4.03
CA ALA A 201 -11.18 -5.70 -3.00
C ALA A 201 -12.71 -5.51 -3.01
N PHE A 202 -13.38 -5.68 -1.87
CA PHE A 202 -14.82 -5.42 -1.74
C PHE A 202 -15.12 -3.98 -1.32
N ASN A 203 -14.17 -3.32 -0.66
CA ASN A 203 -14.27 -1.95 -0.18
C ASN A 203 -12.90 -1.41 0.25
N ARG A 204 -12.88 -0.18 0.77
CA ARG A 204 -11.64 0.47 1.24
C ARG A 204 -11.22 0.10 2.68
N ASN A 205 -11.98 -0.74 3.37
CA ASN A 205 -11.67 -1.08 4.77
C ASN A 205 -10.34 -1.82 4.90
N GLY A 206 -9.92 -2.56 3.87
CA GLY A 206 -8.62 -3.24 3.85
C GLY A 206 -7.42 -2.29 4.02
N PHE A 207 -7.48 -1.10 3.41
CA PHE A 207 -6.43 -0.08 3.56
C PHE A 207 -6.40 0.49 4.98
N ALA A 208 -7.58 0.81 5.53
CA ALA A 208 -7.71 1.35 6.87
C ALA A 208 -7.30 0.32 7.94
N LEU A 209 -7.69 -0.95 7.77
CA LEU A 209 -7.28 -2.03 8.65
C LEU A 209 -5.75 -2.19 8.66
N GLY A 210 -5.12 -2.17 7.49
CA GLY A 210 -3.66 -2.27 7.39
C GLY A 210 -2.94 -1.10 8.05
N ALA A 211 -3.47 0.13 7.95
CA ALA A 211 -2.90 1.29 8.65
C ALA A 211 -2.99 1.14 10.18
N VAL A 212 -4.10 0.60 10.70
CA VAL A 212 -4.24 0.30 12.14
C VAL A 212 -3.29 -0.80 12.57
N ILE A 213 -3.18 -1.90 11.81
CA ILE A 213 -2.21 -2.99 12.10
C ILE A 213 -0.78 -2.46 12.08
N ALA A 214 -0.42 -1.62 11.12
CA ALA A 214 0.89 -0.98 11.06
C ALA A 214 1.16 -0.10 12.29
N SER A 215 0.13 0.58 12.79
CA SER A 215 0.21 1.40 14.01
C SER A 215 0.40 0.54 15.27
N GLU A 216 -0.24 -0.62 15.35
CA GLU A 216 0.00 -1.59 16.44
C GLU A 216 1.43 -2.13 16.39
N TRP A 217 1.90 -2.44 15.18
CA TRP A 217 3.21 -3.03 14.96
C TRP A 217 4.36 -2.07 15.28
N ILE A 218 4.22 -0.76 14.99
CA ILE A 218 5.31 0.23 15.11
C ILE A 218 5.63 0.61 16.57
N ILE A 219 4.71 0.36 17.50
CA ILE A 219 4.87 0.72 18.92
C ILE A 219 6.13 0.08 19.51
N GLY A 220 6.96 0.90 20.17
CA GLY A 220 8.21 0.46 20.80
C GLY A 220 9.37 0.23 19.81
N ARG A 221 9.16 0.37 18.50
CA ARG A 221 10.21 0.27 17.50
C ARG A 221 10.88 1.61 17.25
N LYS A 222 12.04 1.58 16.59
CA LYS A 222 12.82 2.76 16.22
C LYS A 222 13.39 2.56 14.83
N GLY A 223 13.33 3.60 14.00
CA GLY A 223 13.83 3.57 12.62
C GLY A 223 12.74 3.71 11.57
N ASN A 224 13.14 3.49 10.31
CA ASN A 224 12.27 3.62 9.15
C ASN A 224 11.81 2.25 8.68
N PHE A 225 10.53 2.12 8.41
CA PHE A 225 9.87 0.85 8.08
C PHE A 225 8.94 0.98 6.88
N THR A 226 8.61 -0.16 6.29
CA THR A 226 7.64 -0.32 5.21
C THR A 226 6.52 -1.29 5.63
N VAL A 227 5.48 -1.39 4.83
CA VAL A 227 4.39 -2.36 5.06
C VAL A 227 4.89 -3.82 4.94
N LYS A 228 5.94 -4.09 4.15
CA LYS A 228 6.51 -5.44 4.03
C LYS A 228 6.99 -5.97 5.38
N GLU A 229 7.72 -5.15 6.15
CA GLU A 229 8.22 -5.54 7.47
C GLU A 229 7.09 -5.78 8.48
N VAL A 230 5.99 -5.03 8.40
CA VAL A 230 4.79 -5.27 9.22
C VAL A 230 4.23 -6.67 8.99
N LEU A 231 4.30 -7.16 7.75
CA LEU A 231 3.75 -8.44 7.33
C LEU A 231 4.77 -9.61 7.42
N GLY A 232 6.02 -9.31 7.75
CA GLY A 232 7.10 -10.31 7.80
C GLY A 232 7.49 -10.83 6.41
N LEU A 233 7.41 -9.97 5.38
CA LEU A 233 7.68 -10.25 3.97
C LEU A 233 9.07 -9.75 3.56
#